data_ddb7ae98e59cfde7a47c963dd47932c6
#
_entry.id   ddb7ae98e59cfde7a47c963dd47932c6
#
_cell.length_a   1.000
_cell.length_b   1.000
_cell.length_c   1.000
_cell.angle_alpha   90.00
_cell.angle_beta   90.00
_cell.angle_gamma   90.00
#
_symmetry.space_group_name_H-M   'P 1'
#
loop_
_entity.id
_entity.type
_entity.pdbx_description
1 polymer ?
#
loop_
_entity_poly.entity_id
_entity_poly.type
_entity_poly.pdbx_seq_one_letter_code
_entity_poly.pdbx_strand_id
1 'polypeptide(L)'
;MIRQGVIALLGRADTPTDGVEEYCNHLGGALRARGISLAIERVAWEDRGWPRALRSLRRRAKAWKDSWVLVQYTALAWSARGFPLRFSRVLHILKRAGARIGVVYHDVEPFTGPRLIDRLRRSAQLRAMRSGMDACEVAVFTVPMERLTWMQPHYADAIFIPVGANLPVAGEAASRKRVAGDGKLNIAVFSVTGGKFMQREVGEISDAVRSAASRVKNLKLTVFGRHAKDAEEELSKRLDGDPVEIQVLGLLSNEDVVRTMSNCDVLLFVRGPISTRRSSAIAGIACGLPVIAAEGPETSWLIKDAGVAFYSPQKKGNLGEVLLHVLEDEHYRASLAQRSRIAQQRFFSWAVIAARYAGFLETKPKP
;
A
#
# COMPACT_ATOMS: atom_id res chain seq x y z
N MET A 1 -22.77 10.76 20.08
CA MET A 1 -23.21 9.36 20.18
C MET A 1 -22.53 8.56 19.08
N ILE A 2 -21.73 7.53 19.40
CA ILE A 2 -21.13 6.59 18.42
C ILE A 2 -22.29 5.77 17.86
N ARG A 3 -22.63 5.97 16.60
CA ARG A 3 -23.88 5.44 16.00
C ARG A 3 -23.78 4.00 15.50
N GLN A 4 -22.61 3.45 15.21
CA GLN A 4 -22.50 2.12 14.63
C GLN A 4 -21.10 1.52 14.87
N GLY A 5 -21.04 0.29 15.39
CA GLY A 5 -19.82 -0.48 15.50
C GLY A 5 -19.52 -1.20 14.19
N VAL A 6 -18.34 -0.99 13.63
CA VAL A 6 -17.82 -1.70 12.45
C VAL A 6 -16.66 -2.58 12.91
N ILE A 7 -16.56 -3.79 12.39
CA ILE A 7 -15.48 -4.70 12.68
C ILE A 7 -14.57 -4.82 11.45
N ALA A 8 -13.28 -4.52 11.59
CA ALA A 8 -12.27 -4.91 10.60
C ALA A 8 -11.76 -6.31 10.97
N LEU A 9 -12.06 -7.30 10.14
CA LEU A 9 -11.66 -8.68 10.38
C LEU A 9 -10.43 -9.03 9.56
N LEU A 10 -9.32 -9.29 10.24
CA LEU A 10 -8.02 -9.65 9.67
C LEU A 10 -7.75 -11.16 9.80
N GLY A 11 -6.91 -11.68 8.92
CA GLY A 11 -6.31 -13.02 9.03
C GLY A 11 -5.10 -13.03 9.95
N ARG A 12 -4.01 -13.70 9.56
CA ARG A 12 -2.74 -13.68 10.28
C ARG A 12 -2.10 -12.29 10.27
N ALA A 13 -1.29 -12.01 11.27
CA ALA A 13 -0.45 -10.83 11.29
C ALA A 13 0.74 -10.97 10.30
N ASP A 14 1.18 -9.88 9.72
CA ASP A 14 2.47 -9.81 9.03
C ASP A 14 3.55 -9.26 9.97
N THR A 15 4.80 -9.69 9.80
CA THR A 15 5.93 -9.27 10.62
C THR A 15 7.07 -8.76 9.73
N PRO A 16 7.86 -7.77 10.16
CA PRO A 16 7.83 -7.06 11.46
C PRO A 16 6.74 -5.98 11.57
N THR A 17 6.04 -5.61 10.49
CA THR A 17 4.94 -4.64 10.46
C THR A 17 3.77 -5.22 9.68
N ASP A 18 2.53 -4.94 10.09
CA ASP A 18 1.31 -5.37 9.38
C ASP A 18 0.65 -4.16 8.72
N GLY A 19 0.96 -3.95 7.43
CA GLY A 19 0.43 -2.81 6.68
C GLY A 19 -1.09 -2.81 6.53
N VAL A 20 -1.76 -3.97 6.66
CA VAL A 20 -3.24 -4.04 6.63
C VAL A 20 -3.82 -3.64 7.98
N GLU A 21 -3.18 -4.02 9.10
CA GLU A 21 -3.57 -3.57 10.42
C GLU A 21 -3.36 -2.06 10.59
N GLU A 22 -2.22 -1.54 10.13
CA GLU A 22 -1.96 -0.09 10.08
C GLU A 22 -3.03 0.65 9.26
N TYR A 23 -3.36 0.12 8.08
CA TYR A 23 -4.46 0.65 7.27
C TYR A 23 -5.79 0.70 8.05
N CYS A 24 -6.14 -0.36 8.77
CA CYS A 24 -7.36 -0.41 9.58
C CYS A 24 -7.31 0.57 10.75
N ASN A 25 -6.16 0.78 11.38
CA ASN A 25 -5.97 1.75 12.44
C ASN A 25 -6.19 3.18 11.95
N HIS A 26 -5.59 3.55 10.82
CA HIS A 26 -5.76 4.88 10.22
C HIS A 26 -7.20 5.09 9.75
N LEU A 27 -7.80 4.10 9.09
CA LEU A 27 -9.21 4.15 8.70
C LEU A 27 -10.13 4.33 9.92
N GLY A 28 -9.88 3.57 11.00
CA GLY A 28 -10.64 3.67 12.25
C GLY A 28 -10.52 5.04 12.92
N GLY A 29 -9.32 5.62 12.91
CA GLY A 29 -9.10 7.00 13.38
C GLY A 29 -9.92 8.02 12.59
N ALA A 30 -9.92 7.93 11.26
CA ALA A 30 -10.64 8.84 10.38
C ALA A 30 -12.17 8.63 10.44
N LEU A 31 -12.65 7.38 10.57
CA LEU A 31 -14.06 7.07 10.75
C LEU A 31 -14.61 7.58 12.09
N ARG A 32 -13.78 7.56 13.16
CA ARG A 32 -14.18 8.09 14.48
C ARG A 32 -14.53 9.57 14.42
N ALA A 33 -13.84 10.36 13.62
CA ALA A 33 -14.18 11.76 13.37
C ALA A 33 -15.57 11.94 12.73
N ARG A 34 -16.13 10.86 12.16
CA ARG A 34 -17.48 10.81 11.57
C ARG A 34 -18.51 10.09 12.47
N GLY A 35 -18.15 9.78 13.73
CA GLY A 35 -19.02 9.10 14.66
C GLY A 35 -19.14 7.59 14.44
N ILE A 36 -18.30 6.99 13.59
CA ILE A 36 -18.27 5.54 13.31
C ILE A 36 -17.09 4.93 14.07
N SER A 37 -17.34 3.94 14.93
CA SER A 37 -16.29 3.18 15.61
C SER A 37 -15.88 1.96 14.78
N LEU A 38 -14.57 1.73 14.64
CA LEU A 38 -14.03 0.55 13.99
C LEU A 38 -13.18 -0.23 15.00
N ALA A 39 -13.56 -1.49 15.25
CA ALA A 39 -12.83 -2.42 16.09
C ALA A 39 -12.05 -3.40 15.21
N ILE A 40 -10.80 -3.67 15.56
CA ILE A 40 -9.96 -4.64 14.84
C ILE A 40 -10.09 -5.99 15.54
N GLU A 41 -10.46 -7.00 14.77
CA GLU A 41 -10.58 -8.39 15.19
C GLU A 41 -9.76 -9.30 14.27
N ARG A 42 -9.22 -10.40 14.83
CA ARG A 42 -8.33 -11.27 14.06
C ARG A 42 -8.76 -12.74 14.14
N VAL A 43 -8.66 -13.44 13.02
CA VAL A 43 -8.79 -14.90 12.97
C VAL A 43 -7.39 -15.50 13.13
N ALA A 44 -7.02 -15.79 14.38
CA ALA A 44 -5.67 -16.27 14.76
C ALA A 44 -5.49 -17.76 14.39
N TRP A 45 -5.52 -18.08 13.09
CA TRP A 45 -5.43 -19.45 12.60
C TRP A 45 -3.98 -19.97 12.58
N GLU A 46 -2.99 -19.10 12.51
CA GLU A 46 -1.59 -19.47 12.52
C GLU A 46 -1.16 -20.01 13.89
N ASP A 47 -1.55 -19.30 14.97
CA ASP A 47 -1.20 -19.67 16.35
C ASP A 47 -2.01 -20.85 16.89
N ARG A 48 -3.30 -20.90 16.57
CA ARG A 48 -4.27 -21.80 17.19
C ARG A 48 -4.73 -22.94 16.29
N GLY A 49 -4.31 -22.93 15.02
CA GLY A 49 -4.82 -23.81 13.97
C GLY A 49 -6.25 -23.46 13.56
N TRP A 50 -6.57 -23.77 12.32
CA TRP A 50 -7.88 -23.44 11.72
C TRP A 50 -9.11 -23.94 12.48
N PRO A 51 -9.15 -25.20 13.02
CA PRO A 51 -10.35 -25.67 13.72
C PRO A 51 -10.69 -24.84 14.95
N ARG A 52 -9.69 -24.47 15.75
CA ARG A 52 -9.89 -23.65 16.94
C ARG A 52 -10.22 -22.21 16.59
N ALA A 53 -9.53 -21.62 15.58
CA ALA A 53 -9.77 -20.28 15.11
C ALA A 53 -11.21 -20.09 14.59
N LEU A 54 -11.71 -21.02 13.77
CA LEU A 54 -13.10 -20.98 13.26
C LEU A 54 -14.14 -21.19 14.35
N ARG A 55 -13.86 -22.03 15.37
CA ARG A 55 -14.75 -22.16 16.54
C ARG A 55 -14.81 -20.86 17.34
N SER A 56 -13.67 -20.20 17.55
CA SER A 56 -13.60 -18.89 18.20
C SER A 56 -14.37 -17.82 17.42
N LEU A 57 -14.15 -17.77 16.09
CA LEU A 57 -14.89 -16.85 15.22
C LEU A 57 -16.41 -17.06 15.31
N ARG A 58 -16.91 -18.30 15.27
CA ARG A 58 -18.34 -18.59 15.40
C ARG A 58 -18.95 -18.06 16.70
N ARG A 59 -18.21 -18.12 17.82
CA ARG A 59 -18.67 -17.59 19.10
C ARG A 59 -18.75 -16.06 19.09
N ARG A 60 -17.70 -15.39 18.60
CA ARG A 60 -17.63 -13.92 18.55
C ARG A 60 -18.61 -13.33 17.54
N ALA A 61 -18.75 -13.94 16.38
CA ALA A 61 -19.63 -13.48 15.32
C ALA A 61 -21.11 -13.40 15.73
N LYS A 62 -21.55 -14.14 16.74
CA LYS A 62 -22.93 -14.04 17.28
C LYS A 62 -23.26 -12.62 17.76
N ALA A 63 -22.26 -11.89 18.26
CA ALA A 63 -22.42 -10.50 18.72
C ALA A 63 -22.41 -9.48 17.57
N TRP A 64 -22.14 -9.92 16.34
CA TRP A 64 -21.98 -9.04 15.16
C TRP A 64 -23.21 -9.05 14.24
N LYS A 65 -24.32 -9.60 14.71
CA LYS A 65 -25.58 -9.56 13.97
C LYS A 65 -25.92 -8.10 13.60
N ASP A 66 -26.31 -7.88 12.36
CA ASP A 66 -26.63 -6.58 11.76
C ASP A 66 -25.50 -5.54 11.77
N SER A 67 -24.29 -5.91 12.25
CA SER A 67 -23.11 -5.07 12.23
C SER A 67 -22.30 -5.29 10.95
N TRP A 68 -21.62 -4.24 10.47
CA TRP A 68 -20.69 -4.36 9.38
C TRP A 68 -19.39 -5.08 9.81
N VAL A 69 -19.01 -6.10 9.04
CA VAL A 69 -17.73 -6.80 9.16
C VAL A 69 -16.94 -6.60 7.86
N LEU A 70 -15.93 -5.74 7.90
CA LEU A 70 -15.02 -5.48 6.78
C LEU A 70 -13.89 -6.51 6.79
N VAL A 71 -14.04 -7.56 5.99
CA VAL A 71 -13.04 -8.64 5.91
C VAL A 71 -11.89 -8.19 5.02
N GLN A 72 -10.69 -8.10 5.58
CA GLN A 72 -9.49 -7.67 4.88
C GLN A 72 -8.89 -8.85 4.09
N TYR A 73 -8.82 -8.73 2.78
CA TYR A 73 -8.33 -9.81 1.92
C TYR A 73 -6.92 -9.53 1.38
N THR A 74 -5.98 -10.36 1.81
CA THR A 74 -4.76 -10.70 1.10
C THR A 74 -4.63 -12.21 1.08
N ALA A 75 -4.09 -12.80 0.02
CA ALA A 75 -3.99 -14.26 -0.08
C ALA A 75 -3.17 -14.87 1.08
N LEU A 76 -2.12 -14.17 1.52
CA LEU A 76 -1.24 -14.62 2.60
C LEU A 76 -1.83 -14.42 3.99
N ALA A 77 -2.75 -13.49 4.20
CA ALA A 77 -3.45 -13.37 5.48
C ALA A 77 -4.34 -14.60 5.79
N TRP A 78 -4.81 -15.28 4.76
CA TRP A 78 -5.71 -16.43 4.86
C TRP A 78 -5.03 -17.77 4.56
N SER A 79 -3.75 -17.79 4.22
CA SER A 79 -2.97 -19.02 3.96
C SER A 79 -1.48 -18.75 3.92
N ALA A 80 -0.68 -19.49 4.69
CA ALA A 80 0.78 -19.35 4.70
C ALA A 80 1.44 -19.57 3.33
N ARG A 81 0.80 -20.32 2.43
CA ARG A 81 1.34 -20.66 1.10
C ARG A 81 0.56 -20.05 -0.07
N GLY A 82 -0.35 -19.09 0.21
CA GLY A 82 -1.16 -18.42 -0.81
C GLY A 82 -2.28 -19.27 -1.40
N PHE A 83 -2.80 -20.30 -0.67
CA PHE A 83 -3.98 -21.09 -1.00
C PHE A 83 -5.11 -20.79 -0.02
N PRO A 84 -5.85 -19.68 -0.12
CA PRO A 84 -6.81 -19.19 0.86
C PRO A 84 -8.14 -19.95 0.84
N LEU A 85 -8.13 -21.29 0.76
CA LEU A 85 -9.31 -22.14 0.62
C LEU A 85 -10.30 -22.05 1.79
N ARG A 86 -9.82 -21.65 2.98
CA ARG A 86 -10.69 -21.52 4.17
C ARG A 86 -11.32 -20.13 4.32
N PHE A 87 -10.99 -19.20 3.45
CA PHE A 87 -11.60 -17.87 3.42
C PHE A 87 -13.12 -17.95 3.24
N SER A 88 -13.61 -18.79 2.34
CA SER A 88 -15.05 -19.04 2.14
C SER A 88 -15.77 -19.53 3.41
N ARG A 89 -15.08 -20.31 4.27
CA ARG A 89 -15.65 -20.76 5.56
C ARG A 89 -15.79 -19.60 6.55
N VAL A 90 -14.84 -18.66 6.54
CA VAL A 90 -14.93 -17.43 7.35
C VAL A 90 -16.17 -16.64 6.93
N LEU A 91 -16.32 -16.37 5.64
CA LEU A 91 -17.49 -15.66 5.10
C LEU A 91 -18.82 -16.37 5.43
N HIS A 92 -18.85 -17.69 5.29
CA HIS A 92 -20.04 -18.47 5.65
C HIS A 92 -20.42 -18.37 7.15
N ILE A 93 -19.42 -18.32 8.05
CA ILE A 93 -19.67 -18.12 9.49
C ILE A 93 -20.28 -16.75 9.74
N LEU A 94 -19.75 -15.69 9.10
CA LEU A 94 -20.26 -14.33 9.23
C LEU A 94 -21.71 -14.22 8.71
N LYS A 95 -21.96 -14.76 7.51
CA LYS A 95 -23.28 -14.79 6.89
C LYS A 95 -24.31 -15.49 7.77
N ARG A 96 -23.96 -16.66 8.34
CA ARG A 96 -24.83 -17.39 9.29
C ARG A 96 -25.07 -16.65 10.60
N ALA A 97 -24.15 -15.79 11.00
CA ALA A 97 -24.31 -14.96 12.19
C ALA A 97 -25.18 -13.73 11.93
N GLY A 98 -25.61 -13.48 10.70
CA GLY A 98 -26.38 -12.31 10.29
C GLY A 98 -25.55 -11.02 10.24
N ALA A 99 -24.22 -11.12 10.09
CA ALA A 99 -23.37 -9.96 9.91
C ALA A 99 -23.50 -9.39 8.49
N ARG A 100 -23.42 -8.08 8.36
CA ARG A 100 -23.28 -7.39 7.06
C ARG A 100 -21.83 -7.47 6.60
N ILE A 101 -21.59 -8.05 5.46
CA ILE A 101 -20.24 -8.36 5.00
C ILE A 101 -19.78 -7.35 3.96
N GLY A 102 -18.66 -6.65 4.25
CA GLY A 102 -17.85 -5.98 3.25
C GLY A 102 -16.54 -6.74 3.07
N VAL A 103 -16.03 -6.85 1.85
CA VAL A 103 -14.70 -7.41 1.60
C VAL A 103 -13.80 -6.34 1.01
N VAL A 104 -12.66 -6.08 1.66
CA VAL A 104 -11.64 -5.12 1.19
C VAL A 104 -10.50 -5.90 0.57
N TYR A 105 -10.33 -5.76 -0.75
CA TYR A 105 -9.31 -6.45 -1.52
C TYR A 105 -8.02 -5.63 -1.60
N HIS A 106 -7.02 -5.99 -0.77
CA HIS A 106 -5.66 -5.47 -0.87
C HIS A 106 -4.84 -6.23 -1.91
N ASP A 107 -5.03 -7.55 -2.01
CA ASP A 107 -4.63 -8.33 -3.18
C ASP A 107 -5.79 -8.33 -4.17
N VAL A 108 -5.63 -7.59 -5.25
CA VAL A 108 -6.69 -7.35 -6.26
C VAL A 108 -6.58 -8.28 -7.47
N GLU A 109 -5.39 -8.84 -7.70
CA GLU A 109 -5.11 -9.82 -8.74
C GLU A 109 -4.57 -11.12 -8.13
N PRO A 110 -4.98 -12.28 -8.67
CA PRO A 110 -4.44 -13.54 -8.20
C PRO A 110 -2.98 -13.70 -8.66
N PHE A 111 -2.19 -14.38 -7.85
CA PHE A 111 -0.78 -14.63 -8.14
C PHE A 111 -0.60 -15.29 -9.52
N THR A 112 0.39 -14.80 -10.26
CA THR A 112 0.80 -15.36 -11.55
C THR A 112 2.25 -15.83 -11.46
N GLY A 113 2.51 -17.04 -11.96
CA GLY A 113 3.85 -17.61 -12.01
C GLY A 113 3.92 -18.76 -13.03
N PRO A 114 5.13 -19.14 -13.46
CA PRO A 114 5.33 -20.08 -14.55
C PRO A 114 5.11 -21.55 -14.17
N ARG A 115 5.14 -21.89 -12.87
CA ARG A 115 5.10 -23.28 -12.38
C ARG A 115 3.67 -23.82 -12.31
N LEU A 116 3.47 -25.13 -12.41
CA LEU A 116 2.15 -25.77 -12.24
C LEU A 116 1.51 -25.41 -10.88
N ILE A 117 2.30 -25.39 -9.80
CA ILE A 117 1.83 -25.00 -8.48
C ILE A 117 1.31 -23.55 -8.46
N ASP A 118 1.84 -22.68 -9.30
CA ASP A 118 1.40 -21.28 -9.40
C ASP A 118 0.05 -21.17 -10.09
N ARG A 119 -0.25 -22.06 -11.05
CA ARG A 119 -1.58 -22.18 -11.67
C ARG A 119 -2.62 -22.64 -10.66
N LEU A 120 -2.30 -23.64 -9.84
CA LEU A 120 -3.17 -24.11 -8.76
C LEU A 120 -3.40 -23.01 -7.71
N ARG A 121 -2.34 -22.28 -7.35
CA ARG A 121 -2.42 -21.14 -6.43
C ARG A 121 -3.34 -20.05 -7.00
N ARG A 122 -3.16 -19.70 -8.28
CA ARG A 122 -4.02 -18.73 -8.98
C ARG A 122 -5.50 -19.17 -8.92
N SER A 123 -5.78 -20.43 -9.23
CA SER A 123 -7.15 -20.96 -9.18
C SER A 123 -7.76 -20.90 -7.78
N ALA A 124 -6.97 -21.24 -6.75
CA ALA A 124 -7.42 -21.17 -5.36
C ALA A 124 -7.70 -19.71 -4.92
N GLN A 125 -6.87 -18.77 -5.34
CA GLN A 125 -7.05 -17.35 -5.06
C GLN A 125 -8.27 -16.79 -5.78
N LEU A 126 -8.44 -17.08 -7.08
CA LEU A 126 -9.63 -16.68 -7.84
C LEU A 126 -10.91 -17.22 -7.22
N ARG A 127 -10.91 -18.49 -6.78
CA ARG A 127 -12.07 -19.08 -6.11
C ARG A 127 -12.38 -18.36 -4.80
N ALA A 128 -11.37 -18.01 -4.01
CA ALA A 128 -11.55 -17.26 -2.77
C ALA A 128 -12.07 -15.84 -3.03
N MET A 129 -11.51 -15.13 -4.02
CA MET A 129 -11.92 -13.78 -4.39
C MET A 129 -13.38 -13.76 -4.88
N ARG A 130 -13.77 -14.69 -5.78
CA ARG A 130 -15.15 -14.83 -6.22
C ARG A 130 -16.10 -15.17 -5.08
N SER A 131 -15.71 -16.09 -4.18
CA SER A 131 -16.48 -16.38 -2.97
C SER A 131 -16.69 -15.17 -2.08
N GLY A 132 -15.71 -14.24 -2.06
CA GLY A 132 -15.84 -12.95 -1.39
C GLY A 132 -16.89 -12.07 -2.06
N MET A 133 -16.87 -11.96 -3.38
CA MET A 133 -17.86 -11.20 -4.16
C MET A 133 -19.28 -11.74 -3.96
N ASP A 134 -19.44 -13.07 -3.99
CA ASP A 134 -20.74 -13.72 -3.85
C ASP A 134 -21.33 -13.62 -2.42
N ALA A 135 -20.48 -13.39 -1.43
CA ALA A 135 -20.89 -13.37 -0.03
C ALA A 135 -21.08 -11.97 0.55
N CYS A 136 -20.46 -10.93 -0.04
CA CYS A 136 -20.48 -9.58 0.50
C CYS A 136 -21.65 -8.73 -0.04
N GLU A 137 -22.06 -7.74 0.76
CA GLU A 137 -22.97 -6.69 0.33
C GLU A 137 -22.21 -5.60 -0.45
N VAL A 138 -20.92 -5.39 -0.12
CA VAL A 138 -20.04 -4.42 -0.77
C VAL A 138 -18.65 -5.00 -0.90
N ALA A 139 -18.08 -4.94 -2.09
CA ALA A 139 -16.67 -5.24 -2.35
C ALA A 139 -15.89 -3.94 -2.56
N VAL A 140 -14.86 -3.73 -1.76
CA VAL A 140 -13.95 -2.59 -1.89
C VAL A 140 -12.66 -3.05 -2.55
N PHE A 141 -12.33 -2.47 -3.70
CA PHE A 141 -11.06 -2.69 -4.39
C PHE A 141 -10.13 -1.51 -4.20
N THR A 142 -8.86 -1.80 -3.95
CA THR A 142 -7.81 -0.77 -3.78
C THR A 142 -7.18 -0.32 -5.11
N VAL A 143 -7.64 -0.91 -6.22
CA VAL A 143 -7.31 -0.54 -7.61
C VAL A 143 -8.61 -0.44 -8.39
N PRO A 144 -8.75 0.48 -9.36
CA PRO A 144 -9.96 0.60 -10.17
C PRO A 144 -10.31 -0.71 -10.89
N MET A 145 -11.61 -1.07 -10.90
CA MET A 145 -12.09 -2.37 -11.38
C MET A 145 -11.78 -2.62 -12.85
N GLU A 146 -11.75 -1.59 -13.69
CA GLU A 146 -11.38 -1.71 -15.11
C GLU A 146 -9.92 -2.17 -15.34
N ARG A 147 -9.10 -2.21 -14.28
CA ARG A 147 -7.73 -2.72 -14.30
C ARG A 147 -7.64 -4.19 -13.90
N LEU A 148 -8.76 -4.81 -13.49
CA LEU A 148 -8.78 -6.19 -12.98
C LEU A 148 -9.08 -7.19 -14.09
N THR A 149 -8.23 -8.21 -14.22
CA THR A 149 -8.32 -9.20 -15.32
C THR A 149 -9.43 -10.24 -15.14
N TRP A 150 -9.95 -10.37 -13.92
CA TRP A 150 -10.93 -11.41 -13.55
C TRP A 150 -12.31 -10.87 -13.18
N MET A 151 -12.48 -9.55 -13.16
CA MET A 151 -13.73 -8.90 -12.85
C MET A 151 -14.80 -9.25 -13.89
N GLN A 152 -16.02 -9.46 -13.42
CA GLN A 152 -17.16 -9.77 -14.24
C GLN A 152 -18.22 -8.66 -14.16
N PRO A 153 -18.95 -8.37 -15.26
CA PRO A 153 -19.89 -7.24 -15.32
C PRO A 153 -21.05 -7.30 -14.29
N HIS A 154 -21.39 -8.50 -13.80
CA HIS A 154 -22.48 -8.65 -12.84
C HIS A 154 -22.12 -8.27 -11.39
N TYR A 155 -20.85 -7.96 -11.10
CA TYR A 155 -20.43 -7.49 -9.79
C TYR A 155 -20.65 -5.99 -9.62
N ALA A 156 -21.94 -5.56 -9.68
CA ALA A 156 -22.33 -4.15 -9.67
C ALA A 156 -22.06 -3.41 -8.34
N ASP A 157 -22.03 -4.15 -7.22
CA ASP A 157 -21.80 -3.57 -5.88
C ASP A 157 -20.30 -3.43 -5.52
N ALA A 158 -19.41 -3.51 -6.51
CA ALA A 158 -17.98 -3.27 -6.34
C ALA A 158 -17.66 -1.78 -6.41
N ILE A 159 -16.87 -1.29 -5.45
CA ILE A 159 -16.44 0.10 -5.39
C ILE A 159 -14.92 0.20 -5.32
N PHE A 160 -14.38 1.25 -5.91
CA PHE A 160 -12.96 1.56 -5.84
C PHE A 160 -12.70 2.57 -4.72
N ILE A 161 -11.83 2.22 -3.75
CA ILE A 161 -11.29 3.13 -2.75
C ILE A 161 -9.78 2.89 -2.66
N PRO A 162 -8.93 3.87 -3.02
CA PRO A 162 -7.48 3.71 -2.95
C PRO A 162 -7.00 3.54 -1.50
N VAL A 163 -5.80 3.02 -1.31
CA VAL A 163 -5.19 3.05 0.02
C VAL A 163 -4.70 4.46 0.35
N GLY A 164 -4.77 4.81 1.63
CA GLY A 164 -4.09 5.99 2.15
C GLY A 164 -2.61 5.69 2.46
N ALA A 165 -1.85 6.73 2.74
CA ALA A 165 -0.55 6.55 3.36
C ALA A 165 -0.74 6.04 4.79
N ASN A 166 -0.01 4.97 5.15
CA ASN A 166 0.02 4.49 6.54
C ASN A 166 0.95 5.39 7.38
N LEU A 167 0.66 6.68 7.36
CA LEU A 167 1.41 7.73 8.03
C LEU A 167 0.45 8.66 8.77
N PRO A 168 0.85 9.25 9.89
CA PRO A 168 0.08 10.30 10.53
C PRO A 168 -0.15 11.45 9.55
N VAL A 169 -1.27 12.16 9.73
CA VAL A 169 -1.67 13.25 8.84
C VAL A 169 -0.53 14.26 8.71
N ALA A 170 0.06 14.31 7.53
CA ALA A 170 1.14 15.23 7.21
C ALA A 170 0.67 16.71 7.05
N GLY A 171 -0.43 17.09 7.74
CA GLY A 171 -1.09 18.40 7.56
C GLY A 171 -0.21 19.59 7.87
N GLU A 172 0.65 19.51 8.89
CA GLU A 172 1.53 20.62 9.28
C GLU A 172 3.01 20.31 9.05
N ALA A 173 3.42 19.06 9.08
CA ALA A 173 4.81 18.66 8.85
C ALA A 173 5.24 18.84 7.38
N ALA A 174 4.34 18.60 6.43
CA ALA A 174 4.59 18.83 5.00
C ALA A 174 4.63 20.33 4.61
N SER A 175 4.09 21.21 5.45
CA SER A 175 4.13 22.67 5.27
C SER A 175 5.35 23.30 5.93
N ARG A 176 6.14 22.56 6.72
CA ARG A 176 7.40 23.10 7.24
C ARG A 176 8.34 23.31 6.06
N LYS A 177 8.65 24.57 5.80
CA LYS A 177 9.75 24.95 4.93
C LYS A 177 10.92 24.01 5.24
N ARG A 178 11.41 23.33 4.21
CA ARG A 178 12.71 22.64 4.22
C ARG A 178 13.63 23.48 5.12
N VAL A 179 14.11 22.90 6.20
CA VAL A 179 15.24 23.52 6.91
C VAL A 179 16.27 23.73 5.83
N ALA A 180 16.75 24.96 5.64
CA ALA A 180 17.72 25.29 4.63
C ALA A 180 18.85 24.28 4.77
N GLY A 181 18.82 23.25 3.93
CA GLY A 181 19.70 22.09 4.01
C GLY A 181 21.08 22.50 3.54
N ASP A 182 22.01 21.60 3.69
CA ASP A 182 23.41 21.67 3.28
C ASP A 182 23.64 21.82 1.74
N GLY A 183 22.60 22.21 1.00
CA GLY A 183 22.64 22.35 -0.47
C GLY A 183 22.64 21.02 -1.23
N LYS A 184 22.41 19.89 -0.54
CA LYS A 184 22.35 18.57 -1.15
C LYS A 184 20.94 18.24 -1.65
N LEU A 185 20.87 17.59 -2.83
CA LEU A 185 19.64 16.96 -3.30
C LEU A 185 19.54 15.54 -2.71
N ASN A 186 18.44 15.27 -2.01
CA ASN A 186 18.27 14.02 -1.28
C ASN A 186 17.23 13.11 -1.94
N ILE A 187 17.67 11.91 -2.33
CA ILE A 187 16.85 10.86 -2.94
C ILE A 187 16.38 9.92 -1.83
N ALA A 188 15.08 9.77 -1.66
CA ALA A 188 14.49 8.79 -0.75
C ALA A 188 14.27 7.44 -1.44
N VAL A 189 14.54 6.35 -0.74
CA VAL A 189 14.04 4.99 -1.06
C VAL A 189 13.33 4.44 0.17
N PHE A 190 12.02 4.23 0.05
CA PHE A 190 11.21 3.71 1.15
C PHE A 190 10.92 2.22 0.97
N SER A 191 11.67 1.39 1.67
CA SER A 191 11.69 -0.06 1.65
C SER A 191 12.27 -0.65 0.37
N VAL A 192 12.97 -1.76 0.53
CA VAL A 192 13.45 -2.64 -0.53
C VAL A 192 12.75 -3.99 -0.39
N THR A 193 12.54 -4.71 -1.47
CA THR A 193 11.97 -6.06 -1.42
C THR A 193 13.04 -7.05 -0.96
N GLY A 194 12.71 -7.89 0.01
CA GLY A 194 13.65 -8.88 0.54
C GLY A 194 13.93 -10.04 -0.43
N GLY A 195 14.97 -10.82 -0.11
CA GLY A 195 15.34 -12.03 -0.82
C GLY A 195 15.86 -11.76 -2.24
N LYS A 196 15.52 -12.63 -3.19
CA LYS A 196 16.05 -12.60 -4.57
C LYS A 196 15.76 -11.31 -5.37
N PHE A 197 14.80 -10.52 -4.96
CA PHE A 197 14.46 -9.26 -5.63
C PHE A 197 15.36 -8.11 -5.18
N MET A 198 15.93 -8.19 -3.98
CA MET A 198 16.77 -7.13 -3.41
C MET A 198 17.94 -6.78 -4.31
N GLN A 199 18.68 -7.76 -4.79
CA GLN A 199 19.86 -7.51 -5.64
C GLN A 199 19.52 -6.74 -6.92
N ARG A 200 18.38 -7.07 -7.54
CA ARG A 200 17.90 -6.35 -8.72
C ARG A 200 17.54 -4.90 -8.38
N GLU A 201 16.75 -4.70 -7.32
CA GLU A 201 16.30 -3.36 -6.90
C GLU A 201 17.49 -2.49 -6.48
N VAL A 202 18.44 -3.05 -5.72
CA VAL A 202 19.68 -2.36 -5.35
C VAL A 202 20.51 -2.00 -6.58
N GLY A 203 20.60 -2.91 -7.56
CA GLY A 203 21.26 -2.62 -8.84
C GLY A 203 20.61 -1.46 -9.58
N GLU A 204 19.27 -1.48 -9.74
CA GLU A 204 18.51 -0.40 -10.39
C GLU A 204 18.69 0.95 -9.66
N ILE A 205 18.68 0.95 -8.32
CA ILE A 205 18.93 2.16 -7.51
C ILE A 205 20.33 2.68 -7.74
N SER A 206 21.34 1.81 -7.59
CA SER A 206 22.75 2.20 -7.70
C SER A 206 23.10 2.74 -9.08
N ASP A 207 22.63 2.09 -10.15
CA ASP A 207 22.88 2.52 -11.52
C ASP A 207 22.24 3.88 -11.83
N ALA A 208 21.00 4.10 -11.32
CA ALA A 208 20.30 5.36 -11.49
C ALA A 208 20.99 6.51 -10.71
N VAL A 209 21.37 6.25 -9.45
CA VAL A 209 22.04 7.24 -8.59
C VAL A 209 23.42 7.58 -9.13
N ARG A 210 24.22 6.60 -9.58
CA ARG A 210 25.51 6.82 -10.21
C ARG A 210 25.38 7.69 -11.47
N SER A 211 24.39 7.37 -12.32
CA SER A 211 24.09 8.16 -13.52
C SER A 211 23.78 9.62 -13.16
N ALA A 212 22.98 9.84 -12.11
CA ALA A 212 22.66 11.19 -11.65
C ALA A 212 23.88 11.90 -11.04
N ALA A 213 24.71 11.21 -10.25
CA ALA A 213 25.89 11.76 -9.59
C ALA A 213 26.99 12.20 -10.56
N SER A 214 27.01 11.67 -11.78
CA SER A 214 27.95 12.12 -12.83
C SER A 214 27.67 13.56 -13.29
N ARG A 215 26.49 14.10 -13.04
CA ARG A 215 26.06 15.44 -13.50
C ARG A 215 25.61 16.36 -12.36
N VAL A 216 24.98 15.79 -11.35
CA VAL A 216 24.47 16.54 -10.19
C VAL A 216 25.45 16.41 -9.04
N LYS A 217 25.98 17.55 -8.58
CA LYS A 217 26.86 17.60 -7.41
C LYS A 217 26.03 17.54 -6.11
N ASN A 218 26.67 17.06 -5.04
CA ASN A 218 26.07 17.04 -3.69
C ASN A 218 24.79 16.21 -3.63
N LEU A 219 24.84 14.95 -4.08
CA LEU A 219 23.73 14.00 -3.92
C LEU A 219 23.80 13.27 -2.58
N LYS A 220 22.62 13.02 -2.03
CA LYS A 220 22.40 12.13 -0.89
C LYS A 220 21.37 11.07 -1.25
N LEU A 221 21.64 9.82 -0.89
CA LEU A 221 20.73 8.70 -0.97
C LEU A 221 20.32 8.28 0.44
N THR A 222 19.05 8.44 0.79
CA THR A 222 18.49 8.03 2.09
C THR A 222 17.58 6.82 1.91
N VAL A 223 18.00 5.66 2.43
CA VAL A 223 17.27 4.39 2.34
C VAL A 223 16.74 4.00 3.71
N PHE A 224 15.43 3.73 3.83
CA PHE A 224 14.78 3.40 5.09
C PHE A 224 13.59 2.47 4.88
N GLY A 225 13.07 1.90 5.98
CA GLY A 225 11.97 0.97 5.96
C GLY A 225 12.39 -0.50 5.91
N ARG A 226 11.48 -1.38 5.47
CA ARG A 226 11.73 -2.83 5.42
C ARG A 226 12.92 -3.15 4.51
N HIS A 227 13.78 -4.06 4.96
CA HIS A 227 14.95 -4.56 4.26
C HIS A 227 15.98 -3.50 3.86
N ALA A 228 15.86 -2.25 4.36
CA ALA A 228 16.84 -1.22 4.09
C ALA A 228 18.24 -1.61 4.63
N LYS A 229 18.29 -2.11 5.87
CA LYS A 229 19.55 -2.57 6.46
C LYS A 229 20.14 -3.79 5.77
N ASP A 230 19.31 -4.69 5.26
CA ASP A 230 19.78 -5.86 4.50
C ASP A 230 20.44 -5.44 3.15
N ALA A 231 20.05 -4.29 2.61
CA ALA A 231 20.58 -3.74 1.36
C ALA A 231 21.83 -2.86 1.55
N GLU A 232 22.20 -2.47 2.78
CA GLU A 232 23.21 -1.47 3.09
C GLU A 232 24.60 -1.83 2.54
N GLU A 233 25.05 -3.05 2.77
CA GLU A 233 26.37 -3.53 2.30
C GLU A 233 26.48 -3.50 0.77
N GLU A 234 25.46 -4.00 0.07
CA GLU A 234 25.45 -4.05 -1.39
C GLU A 234 25.35 -2.65 -2.01
N LEU A 235 24.54 -1.74 -1.41
CA LEU A 235 24.46 -0.34 -1.82
C LEU A 235 25.81 0.36 -1.67
N SER A 236 26.45 0.22 -0.51
CA SER A 236 27.77 0.82 -0.22
C SER A 236 28.82 0.33 -1.18
N LYS A 237 28.87 -1.00 -1.42
CA LYS A 237 29.81 -1.59 -2.38
C LYS A 237 29.60 -1.11 -3.81
N ARG A 238 28.33 -1.00 -4.25
CA ARG A 238 28.04 -0.58 -5.62
C ARG A 238 28.28 0.89 -5.89
N LEU A 239 28.15 1.74 -4.89
CA LEU A 239 28.34 3.19 -5.00
C LEU A 239 29.68 3.64 -4.40
N ASP A 240 30.59 2.70 -4.12
CA ASP A 240 31.94 3.03 -3.66
C ASP A 240 32.68 3.85 -4.71
N GLY A 241 33.30 4.97 -4.28
CA GLY A 241 33.96 5.92 -5.15
C GLY A 241 33.04 6.90 -5.91
N ASP A 242 31.72 6.71 -5.89
CA ASP A 242 30.77 7.67 -6.46
C ASP A 242 30.56 8.88 -5.50
N PRO A 243 30.37 10.12 -6.02
CA PRO A 243 30.21 11.33 -5.20
C PRO A 243 28.81 11.44 -4.61
N VAL A 244 28.40 10.42 -3.83
CA VAL A 244 27.08 10.29 -3.22
C VAL A 244 27.20 9.99 -1.72
N GLU A 245 26.54 10.78 -0.88
CA GLU A 245 26.38 10.43 0.54
C GLU A 245 25.29 9.37 0.69
N ILE A 246 25.62 8.22 1.27
CA ILE A 246 24.65 7.14 1.53
C ILE A 246 24.27 7.15 3.01
N GLN A 247 22.96 7.15 3.28
CA GLN A 247 22.41 7.02 4.64
C GLN A 247 21.35 5.92 4.68
N VAL A 248 21.59 4.89 5.48
CA VAL A 248 20.66 3.78 5.66
C VAL A 248 20.15 3.75 7.10
N LEU A 249 18.84 4.04 7.27
CA LEU A 249 18.21 4.24 8.58
C LEU A 249 17.48 3.00 9.12
N GLY A 250 17.18 2.01 8.28
CA GLY A 250 16.40 0.83 8.68
C GLY A 250 14.91 1.12 8.90
N LEU A 251 14.29 0.36 9.81
CA LEU A 251 12.89 0.59 10.18
C LEU A 251 12.78 1.85 11.03
N LEU A 252 11.80 2.68 10.70
CA LEU A 252 11.51 3.95 11.37
C LEU A 252 10.09 3.94 11.93
N SER A 253 9.84 4.79 12.94
CA SER A 253 8.48 5.13 13.35
C SER A 253 7.75 5.90 12.24
N ASN A 254 6.42 5.94 12.28
CA ASN A 254 5.64 6.65 11.27
C ASN A 254 5.97 8.16 11.25
N GLU A 255 6.24 8.74 12.41
CA GLU A 255 6.65 10.14 12.56
C GLU A 255 8.04 10.39 11.96
N ASP A 256 8.98 9.45 12.17
CA ASP A 256 10.33 9.53 11.60
C ASP A 256 10.31 9.32 10.08
N VAL A 257 9.43 8.47 9.56
CA VAL A 257 9.20 8.34 8.11
C VAL A 257 8.77 9.67 7.51
N VAL A 258 7.78 10.35 8.11
CA VAL A 258 7.33 11.67 7.64
C VAL A 258 8.46 12.69 7.70
N ARG A 259 9.21 12.73 8.82
CA ARG A 259 10.35 13.63 8.99
C ARG A 259 11.45 13.38 7.95
N THR A 260 11.78 12.10 7.72
CA THR A 260 12.80 11.72 6.73
C THR A 260 12.36 12.11 5.32
N MET A 261 11.12 11.79 4.92
CA MET A 261 10.59 12.17 3.61
C MET A 261 10.52 13.68 3.41
N SER A 262 10.16 14.45 4.45
CA SER A 262 10.10 15.92 4.37
C SER A 262 11.46 16.58 4.11
N ASN A 263 12.56 15.87 4.34
CA ASN A 263 13.93 16.31 4.06
C ASN A 263 14.47 15.77 2.71
N CYS A 264 13.64 15.10 1.91
CA CYS A 264 14.00 14.57 0.62
C CYS A 264 13.39 15.40 -0.52
N ASP A 265 13.98 15.30 -1.71
CA ASP A 265 13.56 16.01 -2.92
C ASP A 265 12.73 15.15 -3.86
N VAL A 266 12.93 13.84 -3.82
CA VAL A 266 12.27 12.86 -4.67
C VAL A 266 12.21 11.50 -3.97
N LEU A 267 11.13 10.75 -4.20
CA LEU A 267 11.03 9.33 -3.82
C LEU A 267 11.28 8.46 -5.04
N LEU A 268 12.27 7.58 -4.95
CA LEU A 268 12.53 6.56 -5.96
C LEU A 268 11.82 5.26 -5.54
N PHE A 269 10.81 4.84 -6.32
CA PHE A 269 10.03 3.64 -6.06
C PHE A 269 10.34 2.56 -7.10
N VAL A 270 11.13 1.54 -6.71
CA VAL A 270 11.63 0.46 -7.58
C VAL A 270 10.99 -0.91 -7.31
N ARG A 271 10.02 -0.99 -6.39
CA ARG A 271 9.38 -2.24 -5.95
C ARG A 271 8.29 -2.71 -6.93
N GLY A 272 8.60 -2.69 -8.23
CA GLY A 272 7.67 -3.01 -9.32
C GLY A 272 6.79 -1.81 -9.71
N PRO A 273 5.79 -2.02 -10.60
CA PRO A 273 4.93 -0.95 -11.06
C PRO A 273 4.12 -0.29 -9.95
N ILE A 274 3.93 1.04 -10.08
CA ILE A 274 3.15 1.82 -9.12
C ILE A 274 1.65 1.62 -9.34
N SER A 275 0.91 1.56 -8.23
CA SER A 275 -0.56 1.53 -8.23
C SER A 275 -1.12 2.13 -6.95
N THR A 276 -2.44 2.34 -6.92
CA THR A 276 -3.17 2.93 -5.78
C THR A 276 -3.19 2.06 -4.51
N ARG A 277 -2.61 0.86 -4.54
CA ARG A 277 -2.43 -0.04 -3.38
C ARG A 277 -0.99 -0.11 -2.86
N ARG A 278 -0.05 0.61 -3.47
CA ARG A 278 1.37 0.64 -3.08
C ARG A 278 1.61 1.69 -2.00
N SER A 279 1.33 1.35 -0.75
CA SER A 279 1.38 2.29 0.39
C SER A 279 2.70 3.07 0.52
N SER A 280 3.85 2.47 0.21
CA SER A 280 5.14 3.17 0.25
C SER A 280 5.29 4.25 -0.85
N ALA A 281 4.72 4.03 -2.04
CA ALA A 281 4.67 5.07 -3.07
C ALA A 281 3.64 6.16 -2.72
N ILE A 282 2.47 5.75 -2.20
CA ILE A 282 1.44 6.69 -1.71
C ILE A 282 1.98 7.54 -0.55
N ALA A 283 2.88 7.00 0.29
CA ALA A 283 3.55 7.76 1.33
C ALA A 283 4.37 8.94 0.78
N GLY A 284 5.10 8.74 -0.34
CA GLY A 284 5.78 9.84 -1.02
C GLY A 284 4.81 10.90 -1.53
N ILE A 285 3.71 10.48 -2.18
CA ILE A 285 2.65 11.39 -2.62
C ILE A 285 2.06 12.15 -1.43
N ALA A 286 1.81 11.46 -0.30
CA ALA A 286 1.26 12.06 0.92
C ALA A 286 2.18 13.11 1.55
N CYS A 287 3.50 12.90 1.45
CA CYS A 287 4.50 13.88 1.89
C CYS A 287 4.75 15.00 0.85
N GLY A 288 4.02 15.02 -0.26
CA GLY A 288 4.16 16.03 -1.31
C GLY A 288 5.44 15.90 -2.13
N LEU A 289 6.06 14.72 -2.16
CA LEU A 289 7.25 14.47 -2.98
C LEU A 289 6.88 14.13 -4.43
N PRO A 290 7.72 14.50 -5.40
CA PRO A 290 7.81 13.82 -6.67
C PRO A 290 8.11 12.33 -6.44
N VAL A 291 7.45 11.45 -7.19
CA VAL A 291 7.71 10.01 -7.13
C VAL A 291 8.20 9.53 -8.49
N ILE A 292 9.31 8.83 -8.54
CA ILE A 292 9.78 8.16 -9.76
C ILE A 292 9.41 6.70 -9.67
N ALA A 293 8.66 6.18 -10.64
CA ALA A 293 8.15 4.82 -10.61
C ALA A 293 7.91 4.25 -12.00
N ALA A 294 7.89 2.92 -12.12
CA ALA A 294 7.47 2.25 -13.34
C ALA A 294 5.95 2.25 -13.50
N GLU A 295 5.47 2.43 -14.73
CA GLU A 295 4.07 2.19 -15.10
C GLU A 295 3.78 0.69 -15.23
N GLY A 296 2.54 0.28 -14.94
CA GLY A 296 2.11 -1.10 -15.10
C GLY A 296 0.60 -1.27 -15.25
N PRO A 297 0.11 -2.52 -15.36
CA PRO A 297 -1.31 -2.78 -15.61
C PRO A 297 -2.26 -2.17 -14.57
N GLU A 298 -1.85 -2.10 -13.31
CA GLU A 298 -2.65 -1.53 -12.22
C GLU A 298 -2.50 0.00 -12.10
N THR A 299 -1.62 0.65 -12.87
CA THR A 299 -1.44 2.10 -12.82
C THR A 299 -2.67 2.80 -13.38
N SER A 300 -3.38 3.51 -12.52
CA SER A 300 -4.63 4.19 -12.86
C SER A 300 -4.40 5.69 -13.15
N TRP A 301 -5.45 6.35 -13.61
CA TRP A 301 -5.44 7.79 -13.84
C TRP A 301 -5.12 8.59 -12.57
N LEU A 302 -5.56 8.12 -11.37
CA LEU A 302 -5.21 8.78 -10.11
C LEU A 302 -3.71 8.90 -9.90
N ILE A 303 -2.97 7.86 -10.28
CA ILE A 303 -1.50 7.83 -10.18
C ILE A 303 -0.90 8.69 -11.30
N LYS A 304 -1.47 8.67 -12.52
CA LYS A 304 -0.99 9.49 -13.65
C LYS A 304 -1.19 10.99 -13.39
N ASP A 305 -2.26 11.36 -12.70
CA ASP A 305 -2.52 12.74 -12.30
C ASP A 305 -1.72 13.20 -11.07
N ALA A 306 -1.22 12.26 -10.27
CA ALA A 306 -0.33 12.55 -9.17
C ALA A 306 1.06 13.00 -9.64
N GLY A 307 1.91 13.41 -8.73
CA GLY A 307 3.28 13.87 -9.01
C GLY A 307 4.24 12.72 -9.30
N VAL A 308 3.93 11.89 -10.29
CA VAL A 308 4.73 10.72 -10.66
C VAL A 308 5.44 10.97 -11.99
N ALA A 309 6.76 10.82 -12.00
CA ALA A 309 7.57 10.71 -13.20
C ALA A 309 7.77 9.23 -13.54
N PHE A 310 7.35 8.82 -14.74
CA PHE A 310 7.38 7.40 -15.13
C PHE A 310 8.67 7.05 -15.85
N TYR A 311 9.24 5.90 -15.50
CA TYR A 311 10.32 5.27 -16.25
C TYR A 311 9.87 3.92 -16.85
N SER A 312 10.57 3.49 -17.89
CA SER A 312 10.37 2.21 -18.55
C SER A 312 11.44 1.21 -18.11
N PRO A 313 11.10 0.15 -17.35
CA PRO A 313 12.07 -0.88 -16.96
C PRO A 313 12.68 -1.65 -18.14
N GLN A 314 12.02 -1.65 -19.30
CA GLN A 314 12.49 -2.30 -20.51
C GLN A 314 13.62 -1.52 -21.21
N LYS A 315 13.69 -0.20 -21.02
CA LYS A 315 14.72 0.66 -21.55
C LYS A 315 15.85 0.80 -20.55
N LYS A 316 17.00 0.15 -20.82
CA LYS A 316 18.19 0.21 -19.97
C LYS A 316 18.62 1.68 -19.76
N GLY A 317 18.92 2.04 -18.50
CA GLY A 317 19.36 3.40 -18.13
C GLY A 317 18.23 4.41 -17.99
N ASN A 318 16.99 4.11 -18.41
CA ASN A 318 15.89 5.09 -18.40
C ASN A 318 15.54 5.59 -16.99
N LEU A 319 15.70 4.77 -15.96
CA LEU A 319 15.50 5.20 -14.57
C LEU A 319 16.48 6.34 -14.21
N GLY A 320 17.77 6.21 -14.59
CA GLY A 320 18.78 7.24 -14.37
C GLY A 320 18.49 8.53 -15.16
N GLU A 321 18.02 8.40 -16.41
CA GLU A 321 17.61 9.56 -17.24
C GLU A 321 16.45 10.32 -16.59
N VAL A 322 15.42 9.61 -16.11
CA VAL A 322 14.25 10.23 -15.45
C VAL A 322 14.63 10.85 -14.11
N LEU A 323 15.46 10.14 -13.31
CA LEU A 323 15.98 10.68 -12.05
C LEU A 323 16.77 11.97 -12.28
N LEU A 324 17.68 11.95 -13.23
CA LEU A 324 18.49 13.11 -13.59
C LEU A 324 17.62 14.30 -14.00
N HIS A 325 16.65 14.09 -14.87
CA HIS A 325 15.71 15.14 -15.29
C HIS A 325 14.95 15.75 -14.12
N VAL A 326 14.43 14.93 -13.21
CA VAL A 326 13.74 15.40 -12.00
C VAL A 326 14.67 16.19 -11.08
N LEU A 327 15.94 15.80 -10.97
CA LEU A 327 16.91 16.49 -10.11
C LEU A 327 17.42 17.80 -10.72
N GLU A 328 17.67 17.86 -12.03
CA GLU A 328 18.19 19.06 -12.72
C GLU A 328 17.10 20.12 -12.94
N ASP A 329 15.88 19.71 -13.28
CA ASP A 329 14.77 20.64 -13.55
C ASP A 329 13.95 20.94 -12.28
N GLU A 330 14.29 22.04 -11.62
CA GLU A 330 13.61 22.49 -10.40
C GLU A 330 12.11 22.79 -10.65
N HIS A 331 11.77 23.40 -11.79
CA HIS A 331 10.39 23.73 -12.13
C HIS A 331 9.57 22.45 -12.34
N TYR A 332 10.10 21.48 -13.06
CA TYR A 332 9.47 20.19 -13.25
C TYR A 332 9.28 19.46 -11.91
N ARG A 333 10.33 19.42 -11.07
CA ARG A 333 10.28 18.82 -9.72
C ARG A 333 9.23 19.50 -8.84
N ALA A 334 9.17 20.83 -8.85
CA ALA A 334 8.16 21.60 -8.10
C ALA A 334 6.73 21.33 -8.60
N SER A 335 6.54 21.21 -9.91
CA SER A 335 5.27 20.85 -10.54
C SER A 335 4.80 19.46 -10.09
N LEU A 336 5.68 18.45 -10.11
CA LEU A 336 5.38 17.12 -9.61
C LEU A 336 5.02 17.13 -8.11
N ALA A 337 5.79 17.85 -7.29
CA ALA A 337 5.50 18.00 -5.86
C ALA A 337 4.12 18.63 -5.61
N GLN A 338 3.73 19.64 -6.42
CA GLN A 338 2.40 20.24 -6.32
C GLN A 338 1.29 19.27 -6.71
N ARG A 339 1.48 18.48 -7.77
CA ARG A 339 0.53 17.44 -8.18
C ARG A 339 0.37 16.37 -7.10
N SER A 340 1.46 15.97 -6.42
CA SER A 340 1.40 15.05 -5.28
C SER A 340 0.55 15.61 -4.13
N ARG A 341 0.72 16.88 -3.76
CA ARG A 341 -0.10 17.53 -2.73
C ARG A 341 -1.57 17.57 -3.09
N ILE A 342 -1.90 17.90 -4.35
CA ILE A 342 -3.29 17.92 -4.85
C ILE A 342 -3.88 16.52 -4.81
N ALA A 343 -3.15 15.50 -5.28
CA ALA A 343 -3.61 14.11 -5.29
C ALA A 343 -3.84 13.59 -3.86
N GLN A 344 -2.96 13.91 -2.92
CA GLN A 344 -3.14 13.59 -1.51
C GLN A 344 -4.44 14.16 -0.95
N GLN A 345 -4.71 15.44 -1.18
CA GLN A 345 -5.91 16.09 -0.66
C GLN A 345 -7.18 15.54 -1.29
N ARG A 346 -7.17 15.26 -2.59
CA ARG A 346 -8.37 14.86 -3.34
C ARG A 346 -8.68 13.37 -3.27
N PHE A 347 -7.67 12.50 -3.07
CA PHE A 347 -7.85 11.06 -3.27
C PHE A 347 -7.28 10.20 -2.14
N PHE A 348 -6.10 10.54 -1.58
CA PHE A 348 -5.35 9.65 -0.70
C PHE A 348 -5.39 10.04 0.79
N SER A 349 -6.02 11.17 1.14
CA SER A 349 -6.18 11.54 2.54
C SER A 349 -7.16 10.60 3.25
N TRP A 350 -6.87 10.27 4.49
CA TRP A 350 -7.73 9.42 5.30
C TRP A 350 -9.14 9.99 5.50
N ALA A 351 -9.28 11.33 5.51
CA ALA A 351 -10.58 11.99 5.56
C ALA A 351 -11.44 11.68 4.32
N VAL A 352 -10.85 11.72 3.12
CA VAL A 352 -11.54 11.37 1.85
C VAL A 352 -11.85 9.87 1.79
N ILE A 353 -10.91 9.02 2.19
CA ILE A 353 -11.11 7.57 2.23
C ILE A 353 -12.22 7.22 3.20
N ALA A 354 -12.19 7.74 4.43
CA ALA A 354 -13.24 7.52 5.43
C ALA A 354 -14.62 8.03 4.97
N ALA A 355 -14.68 9.13 4.21
CA ALA A 355 -15.94 9.60 3.64
C ALA A 355 -16.56 8.59 2.67
N ARG A 356 -15.73 7.96 1.82
CA ARG A 356 -16.20 6.91 0.90
C ARG A 356 -16.67 5.65 1.64
N TYR A 357 -15.97 5.26 2.71
CA TYR A 357 -16.42 4.17 3.58
C TYR A 357 -17.73 4.50 4.28
N ALA A 358 -17.87 5.68 4.87
CA ALA A 358 -19.09 6.13 5.55
C ALA A 358 -20.29 6.09 4.59
N GLY A 359 -20.11 6.42 3.32
CA GLY A 359 -21.18 6.43 2.32
C GLY A 359 -21.94 5.12 2.20
N PHE A 360 -21.29 3.95 2.32
CA PHE A 360 -22.00 2.66 2.32
C PHE A 360 -22.26 2.10 3.72
N LEU A 361 -21.40 2.42 4.69
CA LEU A 361 -21.58 1.94 6.08
C LEU A 361 -22.85 2.49 6.72
N GLU A 362 -23.29 3.69 6.36
CA GLU A 362 -24.49 4.35 6.86
C GLU A 362 -25.78 3.89 6.17
N THR A 363 -25.67 3.10 5.08
CA THR A 363 -26.86 2.57 4.41
C THR A 363 -27.57 1.54 5.28
N LYS A 364 -28.90 1.62 5.33
CA LYS A 364 -29.72 0.60 6.01
C LYS A 364 -29.58 -0.76 5.30
N PRO A 365 -29.77 -1.87 6.03
CA PRO A 365 -29.85 -3.20 5.40
C PRO A 365 -30.86 -3.16 4.24
N LYS A 366 -30.50 -3.78 3.11
CA LYS A 366 -31.50 -4.07 2.07
C LYS A 366 -32.56 -4.98 2.69
N PRO A 367 -33.87 -4.72 2.49
CA PRO A 367 -34.97 -5.51 3.05
C PRO A 367 -34.90 -6.98 2.60
#